data_7efca1bc011dd9544e7790207c5c9292
#
_entry.id   7efca1bc011dd9544e7790207c5c9292
#
_cell.length_a   1.000
_cell.length_b   1.000
_cell.length_c   1.000
_cell.angle_alpha   90.00
_cell.angle_beta   90.00
_cell.angle_gamma   90.00
#
_symmetry.space_group_name_H-M   'P 1'
#
loop_
_entity.id
_entity.type
_entity.pdbx_description
1 polymer ?
#
loop_
_entity_poly.entity_id
_entity_poly.type
_entity_poly.pdbx_seq_one_letter_code
_entity_poly.pdbx_strand_id
1 'polypeptide(L)' 'MTQIDRLRALGFALFGDLWQSPLARELGVADRTVRRWIRSDTAIPADVWPRLAAIADRRLELLQTARAAL' A
#
# COMPACT_ATOMS: atom_id res chain seq x y z
N MET A 1 -14.03 -9.49 3.17
CA MET A 1 -13.13 -8.54 2.51
C MET A 1 -12.13 -9.31 1.66
N THR A 2 -12.05 -9.00 0.37
CA THR A 2 -11.11 -9.65 -0.54
C THR A 2 -9.69 -9.10 -0.37
N GLN A 3 -8.71 -9.79 -0.96
CA GLN A 3 -7.33 -9.28 -0.98
C GLN A 3 -7.25 -7.92 -1.67
N ILE A 4 -7.99 -7.74 -2.75
CA ILE A 4 -8.02 -6.47 -3.48
C ILE A 4 -8.61 -5.35 -2.61
N ASP A 5 -9.67 -5.64 -1.87
CA ASP A 5 -10.26 -4.68 -0.94
C ASP A 5 -9.27 -4.25 0.13
N ARG A 6 -8.51 -5.20 0.68
CA ARG A 6 -7.47 -4.91 1.68
C ARG A 6 -6.37 -4.04 1.11
N LEU A 7 -5.93 -4.34 -0.11
CA LEU A 7 -4.91 -3.56 -0.79
C LEU A 7 -5.38 -2.12 -1.01
N ARG A 8 -6.59 -1.95 -1.51
CA ARG A 8 -7.19 -0.63 -1.74
C ARG A 8 -7.33 0.17 -0.44
N ALA A 9 -7.82 -0.47 0.60
CA ALA A 9 -8.02 0.18 1.90
C ALA A 9 -6.71 0.71 2.45
N LEU A 10 -5.66 -0.10 2.41
CA LEU A 10 -4.34 0.31 2.88
C LEU A 10 -3.74 1.40 2.00
N GLY A 11 -3.80 1.22 0.69
CA GLY A 11 -3.26 2.21 -0.25
C GLY A 11 -3.91 3.57 -0.08
N PHE A 12 -5.23 3.59 0.00
CA PHE A 12 -5.98 4.82 0.21
C PHE A 12 -5.63 5.48 1.57
N ALA A 13 -5.55 4.68 2.63
CA ALA A 13 -5.21 5.20 3.96
C ALA A 13 -3.81 5.81 3.99
N LEU A 14 -2.86 5.25 3.25
CA LEU A 14 -1.48 5.72 3.22
C LEU A 14 -1.28 6.94 2.30
N PHE A 15 -1.90 6.94 1.13
CA PHE A 15 -1.56 7.87 0.05
C PHE A 15 -2.75 8.62 -0.56
N GLY A 16 -3.97 8.35 -0.11
CA GLY A 16 -5.17 9.02 -0.65
C GLY A 16 -5.64 8.44 -1.97
N ASP A 17 -6.37 9.24 -2.75
CA ASP A 17 -7.02 8.80 -3.98
C ASP A 17 -6.06 8.23 -5.02
N LEU A 18 -4.89 8.84 -5.16
CA LEU A 18 -3.89 8.44 -6.15
C LEU A 18 -2.82 7.55 -5.52
N TRP A 19 -3.27 6.52 -4.82
CA TRP A 19 -2.39 5.66 -4.01
C TRP A 19 -1.56 4.65 -4.81
N GLN A 20 -1.95 4.35 -6.05
CA GLN A 20 -1.37 3.21 -6.78
C GLN A 20 0.11 3.44 -7.11
N SER A 21 0.44 4.59 -7.66
CA SER A 21 1.83 4.90 -8.02
C SER A 21 2.76 5.03 -6.81
N PRO A 22 2.41 5.79 -5.76
CA PRO A 22 3.27 5.82 -4.57
C PRO A 22 3.40 4.46 -3.89
N LEU A 23 2.34 3.65 -3.86
CA LEU A 23 2.44 2.30 -3.29
C LEU A 23 3.38 1.43 -4.11
N ALA A 24 3.27 1.47 -5.43
CA ALA A 24 4.17 0.74 -6.33
C ALA A 24 5.63 1.10 -6.07
N ARG A 25 5.93 2.39 -5.92
CA ARG A 25 7.28 2.86 -5.58
C ARG A 25 7.79 2.31 -4.26
N GLU A 26 6.95 2.34 -3.23
CA GLU A 26 7.33 1.80 -1.91
C GLU A 26 7.60 0.30 -1.97
N LEU A 27 6.84 -0.43 -2.77
CA LEU A 27 7.02 -1.86 -2.95
C LEU A 27 8.16 -2.21 -3.92
N GLY A 28 8.65 -1.25 -4.68
CA GLY A 28 9.67 -1.49 -5.69
C GLY A 28 9.17 -2.24 -6.92
N VAL A 29 7.88 -2.06 -7.26
CA VAL A 29 7.26 -2.67 -8.44
C VAL A 29 6.78 -1.59 -9.41
N ALA A 30 6.49 -1.97 -10.65
CA ALA A 30 5.96 -1.06 -11.64
C ALA A 30 4.49 -0.70 -11.33
N ASP A 31 4.06 0.49 -11.71
CA ASP A 31 2.67 0.93 -11.55
C ASP A 31 1.68 -0.07 -12.15
N ARG A 32 2.00 -0.57 -13.34
CA ARG A 32 1.12 -1.53 -14.02
C ARG A 32 0.98 -2.84 -13.26
N THR A 33 1.98 -3.21 -12.45
CA THR A 33 1.91 -4.41 -11.61
C THR A 33 0.79 -4.27 -10.59
N VAL A 34 0.71 -3.13 -9.91
CA VAL A 34 -0.36 -2.84 -8.97
C VAL A 34 -1.72 -2.81 -9.68
N ARG A 35 -1.79 -2.18 -10.86
CA ARG A 35 -3.04 -2.13 -11.64
C ARG A 35 -3.51 -3.53 -12.05
N ARG A 36 -2.59 -4.43 -12.41
CA ARG A 36 -2.93 -5.83 -12.74
C ARG A 36 -3.50 -6.57 -11.54
N TRP A 37 -2.95 -6.35 -10.36
CA TRP A 37 -3.50 -6.95 -9.13
C TRP A 37 -4.94 -6.48 -8.91
N ILE A 38 -5.19 -5.19 -9.05
CA ILE A 38 -6.52 -4.60 -8.83
C ILE A 38 -7.54 -5.17 -9.82
N ARG A 39 -7.15 -5.37 -11.07
CA ARG A 39 -8.01 -5.92 -12.11
C ARG A 39 -8.12 -7.46 -12.05
N SER A 40 -7.44 -8.08 -11.11
CA SER A 40 -7.39 -9.54 -10.96
C SER A 40 -6.77 -10.25 -12.17
N ASP A 41 -5.95 -9.55 -12.95
CA ASP A 41 -5.24 -10.14 -14.08
C ASP A 41 -4.11 -11.06 -13.61
N THR A 42 -3.53 -10.74 -12.46
CA THR A 42 -2.48 -11.54 -11.81
C THR A 42 -2.75 -11.60 -10.31
N ALA A 43 -2.30 -12.68 -9.67
CA ALA A 43 -2.41 -12.83 -8.23
C ALA A 43 -1.41 -11.90 -7.52
N ILE A 44 -1.79 -11.42 -6.33
CA ILE A 44 -0.89 -10.67 -5.47
C ILE A 44 0.06 -11.67 -4.81
N PRO A 45 1.39 -11.52 -4.99
CA PRO A 45 2.35 -12.43 -4.36
C PRO A 45 2.23 -12.39 -2.83
N ALA A 46 2.40 -13.56 -2.21
CA ALA A 46 2.24 -13.69 -0.76
C ALA A 46 3.21 -12.81 0.04
N ASP A 47 4.42 -12.59 -0.48
CA ASP A 47 5.44 -11.77 0.18
C ASP A 47 5.13 -10.28 0.21
N VAL A 48 4.15 -9.84 -0.57
CA VAL A 48 3.71 -8.43 -0.59
C VAL A 48 3.06 -8.06 0.74
N TRP A 49 2.33 -8.97 1.37
CA TRP A 49 1.58 -8.66 2.58
C TRP A 49 2.46 -8.25 3.77
N PRO A 50 3.52 -8.99 4.14
CA PRO A 50 4.41 -8.51 5.20
C PRO A 50 5.14 -7.22 4.84
N ARG A 51 5.42 -6.99 3.55
CA ARG A 51 6.02 -5.75 3.09
C ARG A 51 5.07 -4.57 3.24
N LEU A 52 3.80 -4.77 2.92
CA LEU A 52 2.75 -3.75 3.14
C LEU A 52 2.60 -3.43 4.63
N ALA A 53 2.62 -4.45 5.49
CA ALA A 53 2.56 -4.26 6.93
C ALA A 53 3.73 -3.41 7.43
N ALA A 54 4.93 -3.67 6.94
CA ALA A 54 6.12 -2.89 7.31
C ALA A 54 6.01 -1.42 6.86
N ILE A 55 5.48 -1.19 5.66
CA ILE A 55 5.23 0.18 5.15
C ILE A 55 4.23 0.90 6.06
N ALA A 56 3.13 0.21 6.41
CA ALA A 56 2.11 0.78 7.28
C ALA A 56 2.66 1.12 8.67
N ASP A 57 3.44 0.22 9.26
CA ASP A 57 4.04 0.42 10.58
C ASP A 57 4.97 1.63 10.59
N ARG A 58 5.82 1.76 9.57
CA ARG A 58 6.72 2.89 9.44
C ARG A 58 5.96 4.21 9.28
N ARG A 59 4.92 4.23 8.45
CA ARG A 59 4.10 5.42 8.24
C ARG A 59 3.34 5.80 9.50
N LEU A 60 2.88 4.82 10.26
CA LEU A 60 2.22 5.07 11.53
C LEU A 60 3.16 5.73 12.53
N GLU A 61 4.40 5.24 12.67
CA GLU A 61 5.42 5.87 13.51
C GLU A 61 5.69 7.31 13.09
N LEU A 62 5.90 7.54 11.80
CA LEU A 62 6.15 8.90 11.28
C LEU A 62 4.99 9.84 11.55
N LEU A 63 3.77 9.34 11.37
CA LEU A 63 2.57 10.13 11.62
C LEU A 63 2.42 10.46 13.11
N GLN A 64 2.67 9.50 13.99
CA GLN A 64 2.62 9.71 15.44
C GLN A 64 3.62 10.76 15.88
N THR A 65 4.86 10.69 15.36
CA THR A 65 5.92 11.67 15.67
C THR A 65 5.52 13.07 15.18
N ALA A 66 5.06 13.17 13.95
CA ALA A 66 4.64 14.45 13.38
C ALA A 66 3.44 15.03 14.13
N ARG A 67 2.48 14.19 14.50
CA ARG A 67 1.29 14.60 15.24
C ARG A 67 1.67 15.16 16.63
N ALA A 68 2.65 14.53 17.28
CA ALA A 68 3.12 14.99 18.60
C ALA A 68 3.79 16.37 18.53
N ALA A 69 4.31 16.77 17.37
CA ALA A 69 4.95 18.06 17.18
C ALA A 69 3.96 19.22 16.96
N LEU A 70 2.68 18.91 16.75
CA LEU A 70 1.65 19.94 16.61
C LEU A 70 1.23 20.47 17.97
#